data_cfd08de6f639e0f0a95aa5ab8277ec9d
#
_entry.id   cfd08de6f639e0f0a95aa5ab8277ec9d
#
_cell.length_a   1.000
_cell.length_b   1.000
_cell.length_c   1.000
_cell.angle_alpha   90.00
_cell.angle_beta   90.00
_cell.angle_gamma   90.00
#
_symmetry.space_group_name_H-M   'P 1'
#
loop_
_entity.id
_entity.type
_entity.pdbx_description
1 polymer ?
#
loop_
_entity_poly.entity_id
_entity_poly.type
_entity_poly.pdbx_seq_one_letter_code
_entity_poly.pdbx_strand_id
1 'polypeptide(L)'
;RTTSSAASDVYKRQVLASDLPTQVARQYIASAVQLLVHMTRLSTGERKVTRISELCGCRNGVYIIEDIFVYRWQGVDESGRAIGSFFATGHEPTVLKRLAAAGFDIQANLFDARELKSR
;
A
#
# COMPACT_ATOMS: atom_id res chain seq x y z
N ARG A 1 -7.86 10.75 -2.32
CA ARG A 1 -8.55 9.93 -1.30
C ARG A 1 -8.22 8.47 -1.51
N THR A 2 -7.73 7.85 -0.48
CA THR A 2 -7.45 6.42 -0.48
C THR A 2 -8.73 5.62 -0.31
N THR A 3 -8.90 4.61 -1.12
CA THR A 3 -9.97 3.63 -0.95
C THR A 3 -9.38 2.36 -0.38
N SER A 4 -9.90 1.91 0.75
CA SER A 4 -9.58 0.58 1.26
C SER A 4 -10.40 -0.47 0.50
N SER A 5 -9.94 -1.71 0.52
CA SER A 5 -10.70 -2.81 -0.05
C SER A 5 -12.03 -3.00 0.70
N ALA A 6 -13.04 -3.54 0.03
CA ALA A 6 -14.34 -3.82 0.65
C ALA A 6 -14.20 -4.72 1.89
N ALA A 7 -13.29 -5.70 1.85
CA ALA A 7 -13.02 -6.57 2.99
C ALA A 7 -12.46 -5.80 4.18
N SER A 8 -11.57 -4.84 3.94
CA SER A 8 -11.01 -3.98 4.99
C SER A 8 -12.08 -3.08 5.60
N ASP A 9 -12.97 -2.53 4.79
CA ASP A 9 -14.06 -1.68 5.29
C ASP A 9 -15.07 -2.47 6.13
N VAL A 10 -15.41 -3.68 5.72
CA VAL A 10 -16.30 -4.57 6.50
C VAL A 10 -15.65 -4.90 7.84
N TYR A 11 -14.37 -5.23 7.85
CA TYR A 11 -13.63 -5.53 9.08
C TYR A 11 -13.63 -4.35 10.03
N LYS A 12 -13.33 -3.15 9.54
CA LYS A 12 -13.36 -1.92 10.34
C LYS A 12 -14.73 -1.66 10.96
N ARG A 13 -15.79 -1.84 10.19
CA ARG A 13 -17.16 -1.65 10.68
C ARG A 13 -17.53 -2.66 11.75
N GLN A 14 -17.17 -3.92 11.60
CA GLN A 14 -17.44 -4.96 12.58
C GLN A 14 -16.69 -4.69 13.88
N VAL A 15 -15.44 -4.30 13.81
CA VAL A 15 -14.63 -4.00 14.98
C VAL A 15 -15.18 -2.79 15.73
N LEU A 16 -15.56 -1.72 15.02
CA LEU A 16 -16.14 -0.52 15.62
C LEU A 16 -17.53 -0.77 16.22
N ALA A 17 -18.34 -1.62 15.57
CA ALA A 17 -19.69 -1.96 16.04
C ALA A 17 -19.69 -2.80 17.33
N SER A 18 -18.59 -3.43 17.70
CA SER A 18 -18.46 -4.26 18.89
C SER A 18 -18.03 -3.51 20.15
N ASP A 19 -18.13 -2.18 20.17
CA ASP A 19 -17.80 -1.31 21.29
C ASP A 19 -16.36 -1.44 21.80
N LEU A 20 -15.45 -1.87 20.93
CA LEU A 20 -14.03 -1.93 21.29
C LEU A 20 -13.42 -0.53 21.34
N PRO A 21 -12.50 -0.27 22.28
CA PRO A 21 -11.72 0.96 22.26
C PRO A 21 -11.03 1.14 20.92
N THR A 22 -10.96 2.37 20.42
CA THR A 22 -10.35 2.69 19.12
C THR A 22 -8.93 2.14 19.00
N GLN A 23 -8.16 2.20 20.08
CA GLN A 23 -6.79 1.69 20.09
C GLN A 23 -6.75 0.18 19.88
N VAL A 24 -7.66 -0.57 20.50
CA VAL A 24 -7.78 -2.02 20.32
C VAL A 24 -8.23 -2.36 18.90
N ALA A 25 -9.19 -1.59 18.36
CA ALA A 25 -9.63 -1.73 16.99
C ALA A 25 -8.50 -1.57 15.99
N ARG A 26 -7.64 -0.56 16.19
CA ARG A 26 -6.46 -0.32 15.34
C ARG A 26 -5.45 -1.46 15.44
N GLN A 27 -5.27 -2.04 16.62
CA GLN A 27 -4.41 -3.20 16.81
C GLN A 27 -4.91 -4.40 16.02
N TYR A 28 -6.20 -4.68 16.04
CA TYR A 28 -6.79 -5.76 15.25
C TYR A 28 -6.61 -5.54 13.76
N ILE A 29 -6.85 -4.33 13.27
CA ILE A 29 -6.66 -3.99 11.87
C ILE A 29 -5.19 -4.19 11.48
N ALA A 30 -4.25 -3.71 12.29
CA ALA A 30 -2.82 -3.85 12.05
C ALA A 30 -2.37 -5.32 12.03
N SER A 31 -3.03 -6.20 12.78
CA SER A 31 -2.70 -7.62 12.79
C SER A 31 -3.27 -8.37 11.57
N ALA A 32 -4.36 -7.88 11.00
CA ALA A 32 -5.07 -8.54 9.89
C ALA A 32 -4.62 -8.03 8.52
N VAL A 33 -4.32 -6.75 8.39
CA VAL A 33 -3.95 -6.11 7.12
C VAL A 33 -2.44 -6.02 7.01
N GLN A 34 -1.89 -6.49 5.90
CA GLN A 34 -0.45 -6.51 5.66
C GLN A 34 -0.04 -5.53 4.56
N LEU A 35 -0.83 -5.45 3.50
CA LEU A 35 -0.55 -4.57 2.37
C LEU A 35 -1.71 -3.62 2.13
N LEU A 36 -1.35 -2.39 1.76
CA LEU A 36 -2.29 -1.35 1.38
C LEU A 36 -2.03 -0.97 -0.08
N VAL A 37 -3.06 -1.05 -0.89
CA VAL A 37 -2.99 -0.62 -2.29
C VAL A 37 -3.85 0.62 -2.43
N HIS A 38 -3.23 1.74 -2.75
CA HIS A 38 -3.90 3.02 -2.93
C HIS A 38 -4.17 3.26 -4.41
N MET A 39 -5.42 3.46 -4.74
CA MET A 39 -5.83 3.82 -6.09
C MET A 39 -6.42 5.22 -6.09
N THR A 40 -5.97 6.06 -7.00
CA THR A 40 -6.38 7.45 -7.09
C THR A 40 -6.86 7.76 -8.50
N ARG A 41 -7.93 8.54 -8.59
CA ARG A 41 -8.34 9.15 -9.85
C ARG A 41 -7.61 10.48 -10.00
N LEU A 42 -6.79 10.56 -11.04
CA LEU A 42 -6.03 11.77 -11.34
C LEU A 42 -6.94 12.86 -11.90
N SER A 43 -6.46 14.10 -11.92
CA SER A 43 -7.19 15.24 -12.50
C SER A 43 -7.53 15.05 -13.98
N THR A 44 -6.76 14.20 -14.68
CA THR A 44 -7.01 13.83 -16.07
C THR A 44 -8.16 12.83 -16.24
N GLY A 45 -8.71 12.29 -15.14
CA GLY A 45 -9.74 11.27 -15.15
C GLY A 45 -9.21 9.83 -15.11
N GLU A 46 -7.93 9.64 -15.32
CA GLU A 46 -7.31 8.32 -15.27
C GLU A 46 -7.25 7.78 -13.82
N ARG A 47 -7.46 6.49 -13.67
CA ARG A 47 -7.28 5.80 -12.40
C ARG A 47 -5.95 5.09 -12.38
N LYS A 48 -5.17 5.31 -11.34
CA LYS A 48 -3.87 4.68 -11.19
C LYS A 48 -3.68 4.16 -9.77
N VAL A 49 -2.98 3.04 -9.67
CA VAL A 49 -2.42 2.63 -8.39
C VAL A 49 -1.28 3.60 -8.10
N THR A 50 -1.42 4.42 -7.06
CA THR A 50 -0.46 5.47 -6.75
C THR A 50 0.52 5.06 -5.66
N ARG A 51 0.18 4.02 -4.90
CA ARG A 51 1.03 3.58 -3.79
C ARG A 51 0.71 2.15 -3.42
N ILE A 52 1.74 1.37 -3.16
CA ILE A 52 1.63 0.07 -2.51
C ILE A 52 2.50 0.16 -1.27
N SER A 53 1.89 -0.07 -0.09
CA SER A 53 2.54 0.12 1.19
C SER A 53 2.38 -1.13 2.05
N GLU A 54 3.32 -1.34 2.95
CA GLU A 54 3.23 -2.37 3.98
C GLU A 54 2.76 -1.74 5.28
N LEU A 55 1.78 -2.37 5.91
CA LEU A 55 1.37 -2.02 7.26
C LEU A 55 2.24 -2.83 8.23
N CYS A 56 3.23 -2.17 8.82
CA CYS A 56 4.24 -2.81 9.66
C CYS A 56 3.76 -3.03 11.09
N GLY A 57 2.72 -2.34 11.52
CA GLY A 57 2.16 -2.48 12.85
C GLY A 57 1.42 -1.24 13.31
N CYS A 58 1.08 -1.23 14.60
CA CYS A 58 0.43 -0.10 15.25
C CYS A 58 1.09 0.13 16.61
N ARG A 59 1.54 1.35 16.84
CA ARG A 59 2.16 1.73 18.10
C ARG A 59 1.47 2.97 18.65
N ASN A 60 0.96 2.88 19.89
CA ASN A 60 0.25 3.97 20.56
C ASN A 60 -0.92 4.52 19.73
N GLY A 61 -1.65 3.65 19.03
CA GLY A 61 -2.77 4.01 18.19
C GLY A 61 -2.40 4.61 16.83
N VAL A 62 -1.12 4.65 16.49
CA VAL A 62 -0.62 5.15 15.20
C VAL A 62 -0.12 4.00 14.35
N TYR A 63 -0.62 3.90 13.11
CA TYR A 63 -0.14 2.89 12.17
C TYR A 63 1.26 3.23 11.70
N ILE A 64 2.10 2.20 11.61
CA ILE A 64 3.44 2.28 11.02
C ILE A 64 3.32 1.76 9.59
N ILE A 65 3.47 2.64 8.62
CA ILE A 65 3.28 2.34 7.19
C ILE A 65 4.56 2.67 6.45
N GLU A 66 5.05 1.71 5.68
CA GLU A 66 6.23 1.88 4.83
C GLU A 66 5.84 1.69 3.36
N ASP A 67 6.15 2.66 2.53
CA ASP A 67 5.87 2.57 1.10
C ASP A 67 6.83 1.60 0.42
N ILE A 68 6.29 0.70 -0.40
CA ILE A 68 7.06 -0.24 -1.21
C ILE A 68 7.23 0.32 -2.63
N PHE A 69 6.12 0.71 -3.25
CA PHE A 69 6.09 1.33 -4.58
C PHE A 69 5.26 2.59 -4.53
N VAL A 70 5.70 3.62 -5.23
CA VAL A 70 5.01 4.90 -5.33
C VAL A 70 4.95 5.38 -6.77
N TYR A 71 3.84 6.05 -7.12
CA TYR A 71 3.70 6.76 -8.38
C TYR A 71 4.00 8.24 -8.15
N ARG A 72 4.84 8.82 -9.00
CA ARG A 72 5.14 10.26 -8.97
C ARG A 72 4.61 10.90 -10.23
N TRP A 73 3.60 11.73 -10.05
CA TRP A 73 3.00 12.50 -11.14
C TRP A 73 3.90 13.67 -11.51
N GLN A 74 4.13 13.85 -12.81
CA GLN A 74 5.04 14.89 -13.32
C GLN A 74 4.32 15.93 -14.16
N GLY A 75 3.11 15.67 -14.62
CA GLY A 75 2.36 16.58 -15.46
C GLY A 75 1.41 15.86 -16.38
N VAL A 76 1.12 16.54 -17.49
CA VAL A 76 0.15 16.06 -18.49
C VAL A 76 0.79 16.23 -19.87
N ASP A 77 0.62 15.24 -20.74
CA ASP A 77 1.13 15.31 -22.10
C ASP A 77 0.18 16.13 -23.01
N GLU A 78 0.54 16.29 -24.28
CA GLU A 78 -0.24 17.05 -25.26
C GLU A 78 -1.64 16.46 -25.48
N SER A 79 -1.81 15.15 -25.26
CA SER A 79 -3.10 14.47 -25.41
C SER A 79 -3.96 14.51 -24.14
N GLY A 80 -3.50 15.15 -23.08
CA GLY A 80 -4.20 15.23 -21.80
C GLY A 80 -4.03 14.04 -20.90
N ARG A 81 -3.07 13.15 -21.19
CA ARG A 81 -2.77 11.98 -20.38
C ARG A 81 -1.75 12.32 -19.29
N ALA A 82 -1.87 11.65 -18.14
CA ALA A 82 -0.93 11.86 -17.04
C ALA A 82 0.46 11.35 -17.41
N ILE A 83 1.45 12.20 -17.18
CA ILE A 83 2.87 11.82 -17.25
C ILE A 83 3.37 11.58 -15.84
N GLY A 84 3.94 10.43 -15.60
CA GLY A 84 4.52 10.09 -14.32
C GLY A 84 5.24 8.76 -14.40
N SER A 85 5.88 8.40 -13.30
CA SER A 85 6.67 7.18 -13.23
C SER A 85 6.41 6.47 -11.91
N PHE A 86 6.57 5.14 -11.93
CA PHE A 86 6.53 4.31 -10.73
C PHE A 86 7.95 4.11 -10.22
N PHE A 87 8.09 4.14 -8.90
CA PHE A 87 9.38 3.96 -8.23
C PHE A 87 9.25 2.88 -7.16
N ALA A 88 10.26 2.04 -7.07
CA ALA A 88 10.49 1.23 -5.89
C ALA A 88 11.24 2.08 -4.86
N THR A 89 10.80 2.05 -3.60
CA THR A 89 11.35 2.92 -2.56
C THR A 89 12.64 2.39 -1.93
N GLY A 90 12.93 1.11 -2.13
CA GLY A 90 14.04 0.43 -1.45
C GLY A 90 13.61 -0.29 -0.17
N HIS A 91 12.35 -0.14 0.25
CA HIS A 91 11.83 -0.87 1.38
C HIS A 91 11.53 -2.32 1.00
N GLU A 92 12.18 -3.26 1.66
CA GLU A 92 11.95 -4.68 1.48
C GLU A 92 10.81 -5.12 2.40
N PRO A 93 9.67 -5.61 1.84
CA PRO A 93 8.54 -6.01 2.67
C PRO A 93 8.88 -7.18 3.59
N THR A 94 8.41 -7.13 4.83
CA THR A 94 8.65 -8.22 5.80
C THR A 94 7.98 -9.51 5.39
N VAL A 95 6.92 -9.44 4.55
CA VAL A 95 6.25 -10.63 4.02
C VAL A 95 7.19 -11.52 3.19
N LEU A 96 8.28 -10.98 2.65
CA LEU A 96 9.24 -11.77 1.87
C LEU A 96 9.86 -12.90 2.68
N LYS A 97 10.12 -12.67 3.96
CA LYS A 97 10.67 -13.70 4.85
C LYS A 97 9.70 -14.87 5.01
N ARG A 98 8.41 -14.55 5.11
CA ARG A 98 7.35 -15.54 5.21
C ARG A 98 7.20 -16.34 3.91
N LEU A 99 7.28 -15.66 2.79
CA LEU A 99 7.21 -16.30 1.47
C LEU A 99 8.42 -17.19 1.23
N ALA A 100 9.62 -16.75 1.59
CA ALA A 100 10.82 -17.57 1.50
C ALA A 100 10.73 -18.81 2.37
N ALA A 101 10.22 -18.68 3.60
CA ALA A 101 9.99 -19.80 4.50
C ALA A 101 8.96 -20.80 3.94
N ALA A 102 8.01 -20.33 3.15
CA ALA A 102 6.99 -21.16 2.48
C ALA A 102 7.50 -21.79 1.16
N GLY A 103 8.76 -21.55 0.78
CA GLY A 103 9.37 -22.12 -0.42
C GLY A 103 9.24 -21.27 -1.69
N PHE A 104 8.74 -20.04 -1.58
CA PHE A 104 8.68 -19.14 -2.71
C PHE A 104 10.00 -18.37 -2.87
N ASP A 105 10.56 -18.40 -4.08
CA ASP A 105 11.78 -17.67 -4.41
C ASP A 105 11.42 -16.36 -5.09
N ILE A 106 11.57 -15.27 -4.35
CA ILE A 106 11.34 -13.92 -4.86
C ILE A 106 12.69 -13.22 -4.97
N GLN A 107 12.95 -12.65 -6.13
CA GLN A 107 14.19 -11.90 -6.35
C GLN A 107 14.27 -10.70 -5.42
N ALA A 108 15.29 -10.68 -4.56
CA ALA A 108 15.47 -9.61 -3.57
C ALA A 108 15.65 -8.23 -4.23
N ASN A 109 16.26 -8.16 -5.41
CA ASN A 109 16.49 -6.91 -6.13
C ASN A 109 15.23 -6.27 -6.69
N LEU A 110 14.09 -6.97 -6.64
CA LEU A 110 12.81 -6.43 -7.09
C LEU A 110 12.43 -5.14 -6.35
N PHE A 111 12.84 -5.02 -5.09
CA PHE A 111 12.48 -3.91 -4.22
C PHE A 111 13.57 -2.84 -4.10
N ASP A 112 14.67 -3.00 -4.81
CA ASP A 112 15.74 -2.00 -4.81
C ASP A 112 15.22 -0.66 -5.32
N ALA A 113 15.64 0.43 -4.66
CA ALA A 113 15.21 1.77 -5.01
C ALA A 113 15.59 2.12 -6.44
N ARG A 114 14.58 2.32 -7.29
CA ARG A 114 14.78 2.66 -8.71
C ARG A 114 13.49 3.09 -9.36
N GLU A 115 13.59 3.75 -10.48
CA GLU A 115 12.45 3.97 -11.36
C GLU A 115 12.07 2.66 -12.05
N LEU A 116 10.77 2.34 -12.02
CA LEU A 116 10.24 1.18 -12.71
C LEU A 116 9.87 1.59 -14.14
N LYS A 117 10.49 0.94 -15.13
CA LYS A 117 10.20 1.22 -16.54
C LYS A 117 9.29 0.15 -17.11
N SER A 118 8.29 0.57 -17.89
CA SER A 118 7.47 -0.36 -18.64
C SER A 118 8.31 -0.98 -19.77
N ARG A 119 8.02 -2.22 -20.03
CA ARG A 119 8.66 -2.95 -21.13
C ARG A 119 8.07 -2.55 -22.49
#